data_b5dccf0b5f8eeef97ad69493b316bfb9
#
_entry.id   b5dccf0b5f8eeef97ad69493b316bfb9
#
_cell.length_a   1.000
_cell.length_b   1.000
_cell.length_c   1.000
_cell.angle_alpha   90.00
_cell.angle_beta   90.00
_cell.angle_gamma   90.00
#
_symmetry.space_group_name_H-M   'P 1'
#
loop_
_entity.id
_entity.type
_entity.pdbx_description
1 polymer ?
#
loop_
_entity_poly.entity_id
_entity_poly.type
_entity_poly.pdbx_seq_one_letter_code
_entity_poly.pdbx_strand_id
1 'polypeptide(L)'
;MFEQFFEKKLAARKIKAIPGMLEFDIPVHGDNRGWFKENFQKEKMVPLGFPESFFAEGKLQNNVSFSRKNVLRGLHAEPWDKYISVADGGKVLGSWVDLREGETFGNTYQTVIDASKGIFVPRGVANGFQVLSDTVSYSYLVNDYWALELKPKYAFVNYADPALGIEWENLDQAEVSEADKNHPMLKDVEPLTKDML
;
A
#
# COMPACT_ATOMS: atom_id res chain seq x y z
N MET A 1 -8.90 -10.91 21.21
CA MET A 1 -8.46 -12.30 20.98
C MET A 1 -7.39 -12.25 19.89
N PHE A 2 -6.10 -12.42 20.27
CA PHE A 2 -4.96 -12.13 19.40
C PHE A 2 -4.29 -13.39 18.84
N GLU A 3 -4.94 -14.56 18.97
CA GLU A 3 -4.35 -15.88 18.67
C GLU A 3 -3.98 -16.12 17.19
N GLN A 4 -4.48 -15.31 16.24
CA GLN A 4 -4.25 -15.55 14.79
C GLN A 4 -2.90 -15.07 14.26
N PHE A 5 -2.09 -14.34 15.07
CA PHE A 5 -0.90 -13.64 14.59
C PHE A 5 0.43 -14.28 15.00
N PHE A 6 0.43 -15.23 15.94
CA PHE A 6 1.62 -15.60 16.71
C PHE A 6 2.58 -16.61 16.10
N GLU A 7 2.22 -17.24 14.97
CA GLU A 7 3.05 -18.31 14.40
C GLU A 7 3.80 -17.92 13.12
N LYS A 8 3.59 -16.70 12.59
CA LYS A 8 4.26 -16.30 11.36
C LYS A 8 5.74 -16.03 11.60
N LYS A 9 6.59 -16.52 10.68
CA LYS A 9 7.98 -16.10 10.55
C LYS A 9 8.07 -14.97 9.54
N LEU A 10 9.05 -14.09 9.71
CA LEU A 10 9.35 -13.07 8.71
C LEU A 10 9.67 -13.76 7.38
N ALA A 11 8.88 -13.47 6.37
CA ALA A 11 9.02 -14.03 5.02
C ALA A 11 8.53 -13.00 4.00
N ALA A 12 8.97 -13.14 2.75
CA ALA A 12 8.50 -12.29 1.65
C ALA A 12 8.07 -13.13 0.46
N ARG A 13 7.08 -12.64 -0.28
CA ARG A 13 6.67 -13.19 -1.57
C ARG A 13 6.50 -12.10 -2.63
N LYS A 14 6.92 -12.41 -3.85
CA LYS A 14 6.74 -11.52 -5.01
C LYS A 14 5.30 -11.58 -5.49
N ILE A 15 4.74 -10.43 -5.79
CA ILE A 15 3.41 -10.32 -6.41
C ILE A 15 3.58 -10.40 -7.93
N LYS A 16 3.16 -11.51 -8.52
CA LYS A 16 3.37 -11.77 -9.97
C LYS A 16 2.60 -10.80 -10.87
N ALA A 17 1.42 -10.36 -10.42
CA ALA A 17 0.57 -9.45 -11.20
C ALA A 17 1.23 -8.07 -11.40
N ILE A 18 2.00 -7.60 -10.41
CA ILE A 18 2.65 -6.28 -10.42
C ILE A 18 4.14 -6.47 -10.10
N PRO A 19 5.01 -6.52 -11.12
CA PRO A 19 6.44 -6.73 -10.93
C PRO A 19 7.09 -5.70 -10.00
N GLY A 20 7.92 -6.19 -9.09
CA GLY A 20 8.59 -5.36 -8.08
C GLY A 20 7.83 -5.22 -6.77
N MET A 21 6.52 -5.48 -6.71
CA MET A 21 5.79 -5.54 -5.46
C MET A 21 6.17 -6.78 -4.63
N LEU A 22 6.23 -6.58 -3.31
CA LEU A 22 6.49 -7.64 -2.35
C LEU A 22 5.44 -7.61 -1.23
N GLU A 23 5.00 -8.77 -0.82
CA GLU A 23 4.21 -8.95 0.39
C GLU A 23 5.06 -9.65 1.44
N PHE A 24 5.05 -9.12 2.68
CA PHE A 24 5.80 -9.64 3.82
C PHE A 24 4.84 -10.19 4.86
N ASP A 25 5.14 -11.38 5.37
CA ASP A 25 4.58 -11.86 6.63
C ASP A 25 5.44 -11.30 7.77
N ILE A 26 4.81 -10.56 8.68
CA ILE A 26 5.48 -9.92 9.82
C ILE A 26 5.14 -10.68 11.10
N PRO A 27 6.13 -11.17 11.86
CA PRO A 27 5.89 -11.77 13.17
C PRO A 27 5.22 -10.77 14.12
N VAL A 28 4.16 -11.21 14.78
CA VAL A 28 3.50 -10.46 15.85
C VAL A 28 3.57 -11.28 17.13
N HIS A 29 4.11 -10.69 18.18
CA HIS A 29 4.31 -11.35 19.48
C HIS A 29 3.35 -10.76 20.49
N GLY A 30 2.49 -11.59 21.08
CA GLY A 30 1.48 -11.16 22.04
C GLY A 30 1.62 -11.78 23.42
N ASP A 31 1.13 -11.04 24.42
CA ASP A 31 0.97 -11.51 25.80
C ASP A 31 -0.29 -10.87 26.41
N ASN A 32 -0.46 -11.00 27.73
CA ASN A 32 -1.62 -10.46 28.45
C ASN A 32 -1.70 -8.92 28.47
N ARG A 33 -0.68 -8.21 28.00
CA ARG A 33 -0.66 -6.73 27.89
C ARG A 33 -1.02 -6.24 26.49
N GLY A 34 -1.00 -7.13 25.47
CA GLY A 34 -1.23 -6.81 24.07
C GLY A 34 -0.24 -7.51 23.15
N TRP A 35 0.24 -6.82 22.13
CA TRP A 35 1.18 -7.41 21.17
C TRP A 35 2.29 -6.41 20.79
N PHE A 36 3.40 -6.96 20.30
CA PHE A 36 4.55 -6.25 19.76
C PHE A 36 4.93 -6.84 18.40
N LYS A 37 5.39 -6.00 17.48
CA LYS A 37 6.04 -6.42 16.22
C LYS A 37 7.20 -5.49 15.89
N GLU A 38 8.22 -6.05 15.24
CA GLU A 38 9.17 -5.23 14.49
C GLU A 38 8.52 -4.86 13.16
N ASN A 39 8.00 -3.64 13.05
CA ASN A 39 7.24 -3.22 11.89
C ASN A 39 8.10 -3.14 10.61
N PHE A 40 9.36 -2.75 10.76
CA PHE A 40 10.34 -2.65 9.69
C PHE A 40 11.76 -2.75 10.25
N GLN A 41 12.60 -3.59 9.61
CA GLN A 41 14.03 -3.65 9.89
C GLN A 41 14.81 -3.98 8.60
N LYS A 42 15.63 -3.02 8.13
CA LYS A 42 16.39 -3.11 6.89
C LYS A 42 17.18 -4.42 6.76
N GLU A 43 18.02 -4.73 7.77
CA GLU A 43 18.95 -5.87 7.76
C GLU A 43 18.24 -7.23 7.70
N LYS A 44 16.98 -7.31 8.12
CA LYS A 44 16.15 -8.52 8.01
C LYS A 44 15.38 -8.59 6.70
N MET A 45 14.95 -7.44 6.15
CA MET A 45 14.06 -7.40 4.98
C MET A 45 14.79 -7.39 3.65
N VAL A 46 15.96 -6.75 3.57
CA VAL A 46 16.79 -6.73 2.35
C VAL A 46 17.18 -8.14 1.88
N PRO A 47 17.64 -9.05 2.74
CA PRO A 47 17.91 -10.44 2.34
C PRO A 47 16.68 -11.21 1.83
N LEU A 48 15.48 -10.76 2.15
CA LEU A 48 14.22 -11.33 1.66
C LEU A 48 13.73 -10.67 0.36
N GLY A 49 14.50 -9.73 -0.19
CA GLY A 49 14.24 -9.08 -1.47
C GLY A 49 13.72 -7.65 -1.40
N PHE A 50 13.61 -7.06 -0.19
CA PHE A 50 13.33 -5.63 -0.08
C PHE A 50 14.43 -4.84 -0.79
N PRO A 51 14.12 -3.90 -1.72
CA PRO A 51 15.14 -3.27 -2.54
C PRO A 51 16.06 -2.37 -1.72
N GLU A 52 17.37 -2.61 -1.82
CA GLU A 52 18.38 -1.79 -1.15
C GLU A 52 18.40 -0.34 -1.68
N SER A 53 18.02 -0.14 -2.94
CA SER A 53 17.85 1.16 -3.57
C SER A 53 16.86 2.08 -2.85
N PHE A 54 15.95 1.51 -2.07
CA PHE A 54 15.02 2.30 -1.22
C PHE A 54 15.75 3.25 -0.27
N PHE A 55 16.99 2.93 0.08
CA PHE A 55 17.80 3.69 1.04
C PHE A 55 18.90 4.54 0.36
N ALA A 56 19.00 4.51 -0.97
CA ALA A 56 20.12 5.12 -1.69
C ALA A 56 20.24 6.64 -1.48
N GLU A 57 19.10 7.35 -1.44
CA GLU A 57 19.06 8.80 -1.24
C GLU A 57 19.20 9.24 0.23
N GLY A 58 19.19 8.31 1.16
CA GLY A 58 19.20 8.63 2.60
C GLY A 58 17.96 9.34 3.12
N LYS A 59 16.93 9.48 2.27
CA LYS A 59 15.67 10.13 2.64
C LYS A 59 14.67 9.08 3.11
N LEU A 60 14.12 9.27 4.28
CA LEU A 60 13.06 8.41 4.82
C LEU A 60 12.02 9.28 5.53
N GLN A 61 10.74 9.08 5.17
CA GLN A 61 9.62 9.71 5.85
C GLN A 61 8.60 8.63 6.22
N ASN A 62 8.20 8.61 7.49
CA ASN A 62 7.13 7.74 7.95
C ASN A 62 5.86 8.55 8.17
N ASN A 63 4.78 8.12 7.54
CA ASN A 63 3.47 8.73 7.65
C ASN A 63 2.50 7.76 8.33
N VAL A 64 1.56 8.29 9.10
CA VAL A 64 0.47 7.53 9.70
C VAL A 64 -0.86 8.20 9.35
N SER A 65 -1.78 7.43 8.81
CA SER A 65 -3.15 7.84 8.52
C SER A 65 -4.09 7.08 9.43
N PHE A 66 -4.84 7.79 10.27
CA PHE A 66 -5.94 7.21 11.06
C PHE A 66 -7.24 7.32 10.29
N SER A 67 -8.00 6.23 10.21
CA SER A 67 -9.27 6.17 9.48
C SER A 67 -10.28 5.28 10.19
N ARG A 68 -11.57 5.58 9.99
CA ARG A 68 -12.70 4.81 10.51
C ARG A 68 -13.17 3.79 9.48
N LYS A 69 -14.03 2.88 9.93
CA LYS A 69 -14.70 1.88 9.08
C LYS A 69 -15.31 2.50 7.83
N ASN A 70 -15.26 1.77 6.74
CA ASN A 70 -15.76 2.14 5.41
C ASN A 70 -15.03 3.31 4.73
N VAL A 71 -14.08 4.00 5.39
CA VAL A 71 -13.24 5.00 4.69
C VAL A 71 -12.45 4.30 3.60
N LEU A 72 -12.54 4.83 2.38
CA LEU A 72 -11.75 4.43 1.23
C LEU A 72 -10.87 5.60 0.79
N ARG A 73 -9.58 5.34 0.56
CA ARG A 73 -8.60 6.31 0.05
C ARG A 73 -7.88 5.71 -1.14
N GLY A 74 -7.74 6.46 -2.20
CA GLY A 74 -7.00 6.05 -3.38
C GLY A 74 -7.78 6.16 -4.68
N LEU A 75 -7.23 5.73 -5.79
CA LEU A 75 -5.92 5.07 -5.93
C LEU A 75 -4.88 6.09 -6.37
N HIS A 76 -3.76 6.16 -5.66
CA HIS A 76 -2.72 7.17 -5.85
C HIS A 76 -1.37 6.53 -6.14
N ALA A 77 -0.72 6.92 -7.24
CA ALA A 77 0.68 6.63 -7.53
C ALA A 77 1.50 7.90 -7.25
N GLU A 78 2.34 7.85 -6.25
CA GLU A 78 3.26 8.94 -5.93
C GLU A 78 4.66 8.64 -6.45
N PRO A 79 5.55 9.65 -6.58
CA PRO A 79 6.86 9.53 -7.22
C PRO A 79 7.93 8.88 -6.32
N TRP A 80 7.53 8.03 -5.38
CA TRP A 80 8.42 7.30 -4.45
C TRP A 80 7.96 5.87 -4.21
N ASP A 81 8.90 5.07 -3.74
CA ASP A 81 8.59 3.72 -3.27
C ASP A 81 8.02 3.77 -1.87
N LYS A 82 7.18 2.79 -1.51
CA LYS A 82 6.52 2.72 -0.21
C LYS A 82 6.68 1.36 0.44
N TYR A 83 6.80 1.36 1.76
CA TYR A 83 6.51 0.19 2.57
C TYR A 83 5.30 0.47 3.46
N ILE A 84 4.26 -0.30 3.27
CA ILE A 84 2.94 -0.13 3.88
C ILE A 84 2.73 -1.18 4.97
N SER A 85 2.11 -0.79 6.08
CA SER A 85 1.73 -1.67 7.18
C SER A 85 0.56 -1.10 7.97
N VAL A 86 -0.07 -1.93 8.79
CA VAL A 86 -1.05 -1.50 9.81
C VAL A 86 -0.35 -1.42 11.16
N ALA A 87 -0.43 -0.27 11.83
CA ALA A 87 0.29 0.02 13.07
C ALA A 87 -0.52 -0.30 14.34
N ASP A 88 -1.74 -0.78 14.20
CA ASP A 88 -2.64 -1.18 15.30
C ASP A 88 -3.28 -2.55 15.02
N GLY A 89 -4.35 -2.88 15.73
CA GLY A 89 -5.11 -4.12 15.52
C GLY A 89 -6.15 -4.06 14.40
N GLY A 90 -6.18 -2.99 13.60
CA GLY A 90 -7.13 -2.81 12.51
C GLY A 90 -6.82 -3.65 11.28
N LYS A 91 -7.74 -3.58 10.31
CA LYS A 91 -7.62 -4.27 9.00
C LYS A 91 -8.08 -3.36 7.88
N VAL A 92 -7.39 -3.46 6.75
CA VAL A 92 -7.81 -2.81 5.50
C VAL A 92 -7.81 -3.80 4.35
N LEU A 93 -8.66 -3.60 3.37
CA LEU A 93 -8.53 -4.17 2.03
C LEU A 93 -7.63 -3.23 1.22
N GLY A 94 -6.39 -3.63 1.02
CA GLY A 94 -5.44 -2.90 0.17
C GLY A 94 -5.62 -3.28 -1.29
N SER A 95 -5.53 -2.30 -2.18
CA SER A 95 -5.66 -2.48 -3.63
C SER A 95 -4.60 -1.69 -4.36
N TRP A 96 -4.02 -2.31 -5.39
CA TRP A 96 -2.95 -1.74 -6.21
C TRP A 96 -3.23 -1.90 -7.68
N VAL A 97 -2.79 -0.92 -8.46
CA VAL A 97 -2.88 -0.91 -9.94
C VAL A 97 -1.53 -0.49 -10.49
N ASP A 98 -0.99 -1.27 -11.41
CA ASP A 98 0.24 -0.90 -12.11
C ASP A 98 -0.08 0.18 -13.16
N LEU A 99 0.45 1.39 -12.97
CA LEU A 99 0.31 2.49 -13.95
C LEU A 99 1.58 2.73 -14.77
N ARG A 100 2.61 1.88 -14.62
CA ARG A 100 3.85 1.97 -15.38
C ARG A 100 3.64 1.48 -16.82
N GLU A 101 4.31 2.13 -17.76
CA GLU A 101 4.35 1.70 -19.14
C GLU A 101 4.85 0.26 -19.26
N GLY A 102 4.15 -0.58 -20.04
CA GLY A 102 4.53 -1.96 -20.32
C GLY A 102 3.36 -2.94 -20.27
N GLU A 103 3.69 -4.23 -20.32
CA GLU A 103 2.72 -5.32 -20.41
C GLU A 103 1.82 -5.46 -19.17
N THR A 104 2.24 -4.90 -18.03
CA THR A 104 1.50 -4.98 -16.77
C THR A 104 0.66 -3.73 -16.47
N PHE A 105 0.62 -2.75 -17.36
CA PHE A 105 -0.24 -1.57 -17.20
C PHE A 105 -1.70 -1.99 -16.99
N GLY A 106 -2.31 -1.48 -15.94
CA GLY A 106 -3.68 -1.81 -15.54
C GLY A 106 -3.82 -3.12 -14.75
N ASN A 107 -2.76 -3.92 -14.60
CA ASN A 107 -2.81 -5.10 -13.74
C ASN A 107 -3.09 -4.70 -12.28
N THR A 108 -3.91 -5.50 -11.61
CA THR A 108 -4.35 -5.25 -10.24
C THR A 108 -3.90 -6.33 -9.26
N TYR A 109 -3.79 -5.95 -8.01
CA TYR A 109 -3.61 -6.85 -6.88
C TYR A 109 -4.42 -6.37 -5.68
N GLN A 110 -5.05 -7.27 -4.96
CA GLN A 110 -5.76 -6.98 -3.71
C GLN A 110 -5.37 -7.98 -2.62
N THR A 111 -5.27 -7.49 -1.40
CA THR A 111 -5.13 -8.35 -0.22
C THR A 111 -5.58 -7.61 1.04
N VAL A 112 -6.02 -8.37 2.04
CA VAL A 112 -6.27 -7.81 3.37
C VAL A 112 -4.92 -7.61 4.07
N ILE A 113 -4.71 -6.40 4.60
CA ILE A 113 -3.56 -6.04 5.44
C ILE A 113 -4.04 -5.91 6.88
N ASP A 114 -3.39 -6.62 7.76
CA ASP A 114 -3.53 -6.51 9.21
C ASP A 114 -2.15 -6.31 9.87
N ALA A 115 -2.07 -6.41 11.19
CA ALA A 115 -0.82 -6.22 11.92
C ALA A 115 0.30 -7.19 11.49
N SER A 116 -0.03 -8.36 10.93
CA SER A 116 0.92 -9.41 10.52
C SER A 116 1.39 -9.31 9.07
N LYS A 117 1.06 -8.21 8.35
CA LYS A 117 1.39 -8.06 6.94
C LYS A 117 2.01 -6.71 6.63
N GLY A 118 3.04 -6.71 5.77
CA GLY A 118 3.61 -5.51 5.17
C GLY A 118 3.65 -5.62 3.65
N ILE A 119 3.56 -4.50 2.95
CA ILE A 119 3.58 -4.46 1.48
C ILE A 119 4.63 -3.45 1.02
N PHE A 120 5.57 -3.90 0.19
CA PHE A 120 6.42 -3.00 -0.57
C PHE A 120 5.76 -2.69 -1.92
N VAL A 121 5.64 -1.41 -2.22
CA VAL A 121 5.02 -0.87 -3.43
C VAL A 121 6.07 -0.03 -4.17
N PRO A 122 6.50 -0.40 -5.36
CA PRO A 122 7.40 0.43 -6.16
C PRO A 122 6.65 1.67 -6.68
N ARG A 123 7.39 2.76 -6.93
CA ARG A 123 6.84 3.96 -7.58
C ARG A 123 6.17 3.61 -8.90
N GLY A 124 5.18 4.40 -9.29
CA GLY A 124 4.39 4.14 -10.49
C GLY A 124 3.27 3.11 -10.30
N VAL A 125 3.18 2.47 -9.14
CA VAL A 125 2.04 1.62 -8.77
C VAL A 125 1.08 2.42 -7.90
N ALA A 126 -0.14 2.61 -8.39
CA ALA A 126 -1.20 3.27 -7.62
C ALA A 126 -1.65 2.36 -6.48
N ASN A 127 -1.80 2.93 -5.29
CA ASN A 127 -2.28 2.22 -4.12
C ASN A 127 -3.49 2.91 -3.49
N GLY A 128 -4.36 2.12 -2.91
CA GLY A 128 -5.46 2.57 -2.09
C GLY A 128 -5.85 1.51 -1.08
N PHE A 129 -6.77 1.86 -0.20
CA PHE A 129 -7.29 0.94 0.79
C PHE A 129 -8.70 1.30 1.23
N GLN A 130 -9.47 0.30 1.64
CA GLN A 130 -10.73 0.43 2.35
C GLN A 130 -10.60 -0.14 3.76
N VAL A 131 -11.11 0.59 4.75
CA VAL A 131 -11.06 0.15 6.16
C VAL A 131 -12.15 -0.86 6.45
N LEU A 132 -11.75 -2.05 6.91
CA LEU A 132 -12.66 -3.17 7.25
C LEU A 132 -12.99 -3.24 8.75
N SER A 133 -12.09 -2.78 9.61
CA SER A 133 -12.27 -2.72 11.07
C SER A 133 -12.93 -1.41 11.50
N ASP A 134 -13.31 -1.27 12.77
CA ASP A 134 -13.91 -0.02 13.28
C ASP A 134 -12.97 1.18 13.10
N THR A 135 -11.67 0.97 13.29
CA THR A 135 -10.61 1.95 13.05
C THR A 135 -9.35 1.26 12.54
N VAL A 136 -8.46 2.05 11.95
CA VAL A 136 -7.12 1.61 11.54
C VAL A 136 -6.12 2.76 11.62
N SER A 137 -4.90 2.45 12.06
CA SER A 137 -3.71 3.28 11.91
C SER A 137 -2.85 2.70 10.78
N TYR A 138 -3.02 3.26 9.59
CA TYR A 138 -2.31 2.85 8.38
C TYR A 138 -1.00 3.61 8.28
N SER A 139 0.11 2.88 8.38
CA SER A 139 1.47 3.45 8.36
C SER A 139 2.15 3.15 7.03
N TYR A 140 2.87 4.12 6.48
CA TYR A 140 3.69 3.93 5.31
C TYR A 140 5.00 4.70 5.40
N LEU A 141 6.10 3.97 5.16
CA LEU A 141 7.45 4.49 5.04
C LEU A 141 7.72 4.76 3.56
N VAL A 142 8.24 5.94 3.23
CA VAL A 142 8.58 6.34 1.86
C VAL A 142 10.04 6.78 1.77
N ASN A 143 10.64 6.67 0.59
CA ASN A 143 12.04 6.96 0.32
C ASN A 143 12.28 8.35 -0.29
N ASP A 144 11.35 9.27 -0.08
CA ASP A 144 11.51 10.69 -0.36
C ASP A 144 10.68 11.53 0.63
N TYR A 145 10.88 12.83 0.62
CA TYR A 145 10.11 13.75 1.45
C TYR A 145 8.95 14.35 0.66
N TRP A 146 7.79 14.38 1.30
CA TRP A 146 6.65 15.06 0.72
C TRP A 146 6.95 16.57 0.55
N ALA A 147 6.69 17.08 -0.65
CA ALA A 147 6.77 18.50 -0.97
C ALA A 147 5.65 18.86 -1.95
N LEU A 148 5.14 20.09 -1.85
CA LEU A 148 4.03 20.54 -2.68
C LEU A 148 4.39 20.52 -4.18
N GLU A 149 5.64 20.77 -4.49
CA GLU A 149 6.22 20.77 -5.83
C GLU A 149 6.19 19.39 -6.51
N LEU A 150 6.06 18.32 -5.73
CA LEU A 150 5.96 16.95 -6.25
C LEU A 150 4.54 16.55 -6.66
N LYS A 151 3.52 17.33 -6.29
CA LYS A 151 2.13 17.04 -6.67
C LYS A 151 1.90 16.82 -8.18
N PRO A 152 2.52 17.56 -9.10
CA PRO A 152 2.38 17.33 -10.53
C PRO A 152 2.93 15.98 -11.02
N LYS A 153 3.74 15.30 -10.21
CA LYS A 153 4.28 13.96 -10.50
C LYS A 153 3.37 12.82 -10.03
N TYR A 154 2.26 13.13 -9.38
CA TYR A 154 1.30 12.11 -8.93
C TYR A 154 0.46 11.66 -10.11
N ALA A 155 0.20 10.37 -10.20
CA ALA A 155 -0.82 9.80 -11.06
C ALA A 155 -1.94 9.19 -10.22
N PHE A 156 -3.12 9.17 -10.79
CA PHE A 156 -4.34 8.72 -10.12
C PHE A 156 -5.14 7.83 -11.05
N VAL A 157 -5.88 6.89 -10.49
CA VAL A 157 -6.90 6.12 -11.20
C VAL A 157 -8.13 5.95 -10.32
N ASN A 158 -9.31 6.00 -10.91
CA ASN A 158 -10.56 5.92 -10.18
C ASN A 158 -10.74 4.55 -9.53
N TYR A 159 -10.95 4.55 -8.24
CA TYR A 159 -11.14 3.33 -7.44
C TYR A 159 -12.36 2.50 -7.88
N ALA A 160 -13.37 3.14 -8.47
CA ALA A 160 -14.62 2.51 -8.92
C ALA A 160 -14.60 2.13 -10.41
N ASP A 161 -13.46 2.23 -11.10
CA ASP A 161 -13.36 1.84 -12.51
C ASP A 161 -13.60 0.33 -12.66
N PRO A 162 -14.65 -0.09 -13.38
CA PRO A 162 -14.95 -1.51 -13.59
C PRO A 162 -13.86 -2.25 -14.38
N ALA A 163 -13.05 -1.54 -15.18
CA ALA A 163 -11.95 -2.13 -15.92
C ALA A 163 -10.84 -2.69 -15.01
N LEU A 164 -10.75 -2.22 -13.76
CA LEU A 164 -9.77 -2.68 -12.79
C LEU A 164 -10.14 -4.02 -12.14
N GLY A 165 -11.42 -4.41 -12.15
CA GLY A 165 -11.90 -5.63 -11.49
C GLY A 165 -11.63 -5.65 -9.98
N ILE A 166 -11.51 -4.48 -9.34
CA ILE A 166 -11.31 -4.35 -7.89
C ILE A 166 -12.65 -4.57 -7.18
N GLU A 167 -12.66 -5.48 -6.22
CA GLU A 167 -13.84 -5.78 -5.40
C GLU A 167 -13.71 -5.12 -4.03
N TRP A 168 -14.44 -4.02 -3.83
CA TRP A 168 -14.55 -3.35 -2.54
C TRP A 168 -15.70 -3.91 -1.71
N GLU A 169 -15.56 -3.91 -0.37
CA GLU A 169 -16.69 -4.27 0.50
C GLU A 169 -17.68 -3.11 0.61
N ASN A 170 -18.96 -3.38 0.34
CA ASN A 170 -20.06 -2.39 0.51
C ASN A 170 -19.71 -0.99 -0.05
N LEU A 171 -19.31 -0.92 -1.32
CA LEU A 171 -18.83 0.31 -1.96
C LEU A 171 -19.83 1.47 -1.89
N ASP A 172 -21.12 1.17 -1.87
CA ASP A 172 -22.22 2.12 -1.69
C ASP A 172 -22.21 2.83 -0.32
N GLN A 173 -21.58 2.21 0.69
CA GLN A 173 -21.39 2.77 2.03
C GLN A 173 -19.99 3.37 2.24
N ALA A 174 -19.13 3.36 1.22
CA ALA A 174 -17.78 3.84 1.35
C ALA A 174 -17.73 5.37 1.52
N GLU A 175 -16.98 5.82 2.53
CA GLU A 175 -16.67 7.23 2.76
C GLU A 175 -15.42 7.61 1.97
N VAL A 176 -15.60 8.36 0.86
CA VAL A 176 -14.56 8.70 -0.11
C VAL A 176 -14.48 10.20 -0.28
N SER A 177 -13.26 10.75 -0.41
CA SER A 177 -13.07 12.17 -0.69
C SER A 177 -13.60 12.57 -2.07
N GLU A 178 -14.04 13.82 -2.23
CA GLU A 178 -14.47 14.32 -3.54
C GLU A 178 -13.34 14.27 -4.59
N ALA A 179 -12.10 14.44 -4.18
CA ALA A 179 -10.95 14.29 -5.06
C ALA A 179 -10.85 12.87 -5.61
N ASP A 180 -10.92 11.86 -4.74
CA ASP A 180 -10.78 10.45 -5.13
C ASP A 180 -11.94 9.98 -6.02
N LYS A 181 -13.15 10.51 -5.81
CA LYS A 181 -14.32 10.22 -6.67
C LYS A 181 -14.14 10.72 -8.11
N ASN A 182 -13.35 11.77 -8.29
CA ASN A 182 -13.17 12.44 -9.59
C ASN A 182 -11.84 12.07 -10.29
N HIS A 183 -11.13 11.03 -9.83
CA HIS A 183 -9.96 10.54 -10.53
C HIS A 183 -10.31 9.96 -11.91
N PRO A 184 -9.39 9.99 -12.90
CA PRO A 184 -9.63 9.48 -14.24
C PRO A 184 -9.85 7.95 -14.22
N MET A 185 -10.64 7.45 -15.18
CA MET A 185 -10.73 6.02 -15.44
C MET A 185 -9.42 5.53 -16.09
N LEU A 186 -9.11 4.24 -15.97
CA LEU A 186 -7.84 3.65 -16.47
C LEU A 186 -7.58 3.99 -17.94
N LYS A 187 -8.62 3.99 -18.78
CA LYS A 187 -8.54 4.34 -20.21
C LYS A 187 -8.08 5.76 -20.49
N ASP A 188 -8.23 6.67 -19.51
CA ASP A 188 -7.87 8.08 -19.60
C ASP A 188 -6.57 8.38 -18.83
N VAL A 189 -5.90 7.36 -18.27
CA VAL A 189 -4.61 7.46 -17.57
C VAL A 189 -3.48 7.22 -18.55
N GLU A 190 -2.56 8.18 -18.65
CA GLU A 190 -1.32 7.97 -19.42
C GLU A 190 -0.36 7.06 -18.63
N PRO A 191 0.20 5.99 -19.27
CA PRO A 191 1.18 5.15 -18.62
C PRO A 191 2.42 5.93 -18.18
N LEU A 192 2.90 5.63 -16.97
CA LEU A 192 4.08 6.28 -16.42
C LEU A 192 5.36 5.69 -17.04
N THR A 193 6.09 6.51 -17.79
CA THR A 193 7.39 6.14 -18.37
C THR A 193 8.49 6.16 -17.32
N LYS A 194 9.64 5.54 -17.62
CA LYS A 194 10.80 5.53 -16.71
C LYS A 194 11.30 6.91 -16.33
N ASP A 195 11.17 7.88 -17.23
CA ASP A 195 11.63 9.26 -16.98
C ASP A 195 10.69 10.04 -16.06
N MET A 196 9.48 9.52 -15.85
CA MET A 196 8.48 10.08 -14.94
C MET A 196 8.59 9.49 -13.52
N LEU A 197 9.31 8.39 -13.36
CA LEU A 197 9.51 7.64 -12.13
C LEU A 197 10.87 7.94 -11.51
#